data_22e143c07cdafcc86dfd88367c13c709
#
_entry.id   22e143c07cdafcc86dfd88367c13c709
#
_cell.length_a   1.000
_cell.length_b   1.000
_cell.length_c   1.000
_cell.angle_alpha   90.00
_cell.angle_beta   90.00
_cell.angle_gamma   90.00
#
_symmetry.space_group_name_H-M   'P 1'
#
loop_
_entity.id
_entity.type
_entity.pdbx_description
1 polymer ?
#
loop_
_entity_poly.entity_id
_entity_poly.type
_entity_poly.pdbx_seq_one_letter_code
_entity_poly.pdbx_strand_id
1 'polypeptide(L)'
;MQHDTRYLFLSMTISGVACFLFFRFAYPYHLLHREQMLLFTYTVDQFIDYFNHPAPLSCLGGDFLTQFFHNINMGAAVVALTMAALGTLTYFTCRKWTNRWIAIGFSIVVFIWESLRFCQIQYPFSATLSLIGALSLFLLTDKLKGKWDFFIGSICGTMLCYSLFGYGMFAFTLLTILSALKRKQSYVVI
;
A
#
# COMPACT_ATOMS: atom_id res chain seq x y z
N MET A 1 14.76 -13.70 14.45
CA MET A 1 14.21 -13.30 13.16
C MET A 1 13.24 -14.32 12.56
N GLN A 2 13.55 -15.62 12.54
CA GLN A 2 12.66 -16.64 11.91
C GLN A 2 11.30 -16.80 12.61
N HIS A 3 11.21 -16.73 13.92
CA HIS A 3 9.95 -16.83 14.66
C HIS A 3 9.02 -15.62 14.46
N ASP A 4 9.58 -14.42 14.26
CA ASP A 4 8.79 -13.19 14.11
C ASP A 4 8.04 -13.17 12.78
N THR A 5 8.68 -13.69 11.72
CA THR A 5 8.09 -13.75 10.38
C THR A 5 6.94 -14.76 10.29
N ARG A 6 6.97 -15.82 11.09
CA ARG A 6 5.89 -16.83 11.11
C ARG A 6 4.58 -16.26 11.65
N TYR A 7 4.61 -15.49 12.75
CA TYR A 7 3.40 -14.87 13.31
C TYR A 7 2.81 -13.81 12.38
N LEU A 8 3.67 -13.01 11.72
CA LEU A 8 3.22 -12.07 10.70
C LEU A 8 2.54 -12.81 9.55
N PHE A 9 3.21 -13.83 9.00
CA PHE A 9 2.67 -14.60 7.89
C PHE A 9 1.33 -15.23 8.26
N LEU A 10 1.24 -15.85 9.44
CA LEU A 10 0.00 -16.45 9.92
C LEU A 10 -1.12 -15.40 10.05
N SER A 11 -0.86 -14.26 10.67
CA SER A 11 -1.86 -13.20 10.84
C SER A 11 -2.32 -12.61 9.50
N MET A 12 -1.40 -12.35 8.56
CA MET A 12 -1.75 -11.84 7.24
C MET A 12 -2.50 -12.88 6.39
N THR A 13 -2.15 -14.17 6.50
CA THR A 13 -2.87 -15.25 5.82
C THR A 13 -4.29 -15.38 6.36
N ILE A 14 -4.48 -15.39 7.68
CA ILE A 14 -5.82 -15.46 8.28
C ILE A 14 -6.66 -14.25 7.86
N SER A 15 -6.12 -13.02 7.96
CA SER A 15 -6.81 -11.80 7.55
C SER A 15 -7.12 -11.81 6.04
N GLY A 16 -6.18 -12.27 5.22
CA GLY A 16 -6.36 -12.38 3.77
C GLY A 16 -7.45 -13.39 3.40
N VAL A 17 -7.46 -14.56 4.04
CA VAL A 17 -8.53 -15.57 3.83
C VAL A 17 -9.88 -15.01 4.26
N ALA A 18 -9.97 -14.34 5.40
CA ALA A 18 -11.21 -13.71 5.86
C ALA A 18 -11.70 -12.65 4.87
N CYS A 19 -10.81 -11.80 4.38
CA CYS A 19 -11.11 -10.79 3.36
C CYS A 19 -11.58 -11.45 2.04
N PHE A 20 -10.89 -12.48 1.58
CA PHE A 20 -11.28 -13.24 0.40
C PHE A 20 -12.69 -13.82 0.53
N LEU A 21 -12.99 -14.50 1.64
CA LEU A 21 -14.30 -15.07 1.90
C LEU A 21 -15.40 -14.01 1.97
N PHE A 22 -15.10 -12.87 2.59
CA PHE A 22 -16.03 -11.74 2.67
C PHE A 22 -16.41 -11.23 1.29
N PHE A 23 -15.44 -10.90 0.43
CA PHE A 23 -15.72 -10.37 -0.91
C PHE A 23 -16.30 -11.42 -1.85
N ARG A 24 -15.97 -12.70 -1.65
CA ARG A 24 -16.53 -13.78 -2.46
C ARG A 24 -17.99 -14.08 -2.15
N PHE A 25 -18.36 -14.14 -0.86
CA PHE A 25 -19.66 -14.65 -0.43
C PHE A 25 -20.60 -13.56 0.10
N ALA A 26 -20.09 -12.62 0.87
CA ALA A 26 -20.91 -11.60 1.50
C ALA A 26 -21.08 -10.34 0.62
N TYR A 27 -20.06 -9.99 -0.18
CA TYR A 27 -20.07 -8.72 -0.91
C TYR A 27 -19.61 -8.83 -2.38
N PRO A 28 -20.04 -9.84 -3.16
CA PRO A 28 -19.60 -10.05 -4.54
C PRO A 28 -20.06 -8.96 -5.49
N TYR A 29 -21.27 -8.40 -5.30
CA TYR A 29 -21.83 -7.36 -6.16
C TYR A 29 -21.00 -6.10 -6.22
N HIS A 30 -20.27 -5.79 -5.16
CA HIS A 30 -19.38 -4.64 -5.12
C HIS A 30 -18.23 -4.75 -6.15
N LEU A 31 -17.66 -5.93 -6.30
CA LEU A 31 -16.59 -6.18 -7.27
C LEU A 31 -17.11 -6.02 -8.71
N LEU A 32 -18.25 -6.63 -9.02
CA LEU A 32 -18.86 -6.53 -10.34
C LEU A 32 -19.27 -5.10 -10.69
N HIS A 33 -19.83 -4.37 -9.70
CA HIS A 33 -20.20 -2.97 -9.93
C HIS A 33 -18.98 -2.10 -10.23
N ARG A 34 -17.86 -2.33 -9.55
CA ARG A 34 -16.61 -1.59 -9.81
C ARG A 34 -16.00 -1.88 -11.16
N GLU A 35 -16.06 -3.11 -11.63
CA GLU A 35 -15.59 -3.47 -12.96
C GLU A 35 -16.39 -2.77 -14.04
N GLN A 36 -17.72 -2.70 -13.88
CA GLN A 36 -18.60 -2.02 -14.84
C GLN A 36 -18.38 -0.50 -14.90
N MET A 37 -17.93 0.12 -13.80
CA MET A 37 -17.66 1.56 -13.75
C MET A 37 -16.30 1.94 -14.34
N LEU A 38 -15.36 1.00 -14.46
CA LEU A 38 -13.99 1.24 -14.90
C LEU A 38 -13.68 0.41 -16.15
N LEU A 39 -14.03 0.96 -17.32
CA LEU A 39 -13.67 0.37 -18.61
C LEU A 39 -12.20 0.67 -18.92
N PHE A 40 -11.33 -0.29 -18.67
CA PHE A 40 -9.95 -0.21 -19.10
C PHE A 40 -9.83 -0.69 -20.56
N THR A 41 -9.41 0.18 -21.45
CA THR A 41 -9.15 -0.16 -22.86
C THR A 41 -7.64 -0.22 -23.10
N TYR A 42 -7.19 -1.25 -23.85
CA TYR A 42 -5.76 -1.42 -24.20
C TYR A 42 -5.41 -0.55 -25.43
N THR A 43 -5.65 0.77 -25.35
CA THR A 43 -5.29 1.70 -26.43
C THR A 43 -4.07 2.53 -26.02
N VAL A 44 -3.23 2.85 -27.00
CA VAL A 44 -2.04 3.68 -26.77
C VAL A 44 -2.43 5.06 -26.22
N ASP A 45 -3.53 5.61 -26.72
CA ASP A 45 -4.04 6.93 -26.31
C ASP A 45 -4.41 6.94 -24.81
N GLN A 46 -5.03 5.86 -24.31
CA GLN A 46 -5.37 5.76 -22.89
C GLN A 46 -4.12 5.61 -22.02
N PHE A 47 -3.10 4.88 -22.48
CA PHE A 47 -1.83 4.80 -21.77
C PHE A 47 -1.14 6.17 -21.68
N ILE A 48 -1.13 6.94 -22.75
CA ILE A 48 -0.58 8.31 -22.75
C ILE A 48 -1.36 9.21 -21.80
N ASP A 49 -2.68 9.07 -21.75
CA ASP A 49 -3.55 9.85 -20.87
C ASP A 49 -3.24 9.61 -19.38
N TYR A 50 -2.96 8.37 -18.98
CA TYR A 50 -2.52 8.11 -17.59
C TYR A 50 -1.26 8.88 -17.21
N PHE A 51 -0.30 9.04 -18.11
CA PHE A 51 0.94 9.79 -17.84
C PHE A 51 0.73 11.31 -17.83
N ASN A 52 -0.35 11.81 -18.40
CA ASN A 52 -0.74 13.23 -18.34
C ASN A 52 -1.43 13.59 -17.00
N HIS A 53 -1.91 12.59 -16.27
CA HIS A 53 -2.54 12.78 -14.96
C HIS A 53 -1.56 12.51 -13.80
N PRO A 54 -1.76 13.13 -12.62
CA PRO A 54 -0.96 12.82 -11.43
C PRO A 54 -1.22 11.37 -10.98
N ALA A 55 -0.20 10.73 -10.46
CA ALA A 55 -0.24 9.36 -9.93
C ALA A 55 -0.46 8.25 -11.00
N PRO A 56 0.24 8.29 -12.16
CA PRO A 56 0.02 7.38 -13.27
C PRO A 56 0.14 5.90 -12.88
N LEU A 57 1.13 5.54 -12.05
CA LEU A 57 1.35 4.13 -11.68
C LEU A 57 0.25 3.59 -10.78
N SER A 58 -0.23 4.38 -9.82
CA SER A 58 -1.29 3.93 -8.93
C SER A 58 -2.64 3.88 -9.67
N CYS A 59 -2.92 4.82 -10.55
CA CYS A 59 -4.14 4.82 -11.36
C CYS A 59 -4.13 3.66 -12.36
N LEU A 60 -3.09 3.54 -13.18
CA LEU A 60 -2.94 2.45 -14.14
C LEU A 60 -2.97 1.08 -13.46
N GLY A 61 -2.23 0.92 -12.36
CA GLY A 61 -2.25 -0.33 -11.61
C GLY A 61 -3.61 -0.62 -10.97
N GLY A 62 -4.30 0.40 -10.46
CA GLY A 62 -5.65 0.28 -9.90
C GLY A 62 -6.65 -0.19 -10.93
N ASP A 63 -6.70 0.48 -12.06
CA ASP A 63 -7.64 0.17 -13.15
C ASP A 63 -7.30 -1.15 -13.83
N PHE A 64 -6.02 -1.50 -13.96
CA PHE A 64 -5.61 -2.82 -14.44
C PHE A 64 -6.06 -3.95 -13.50
N LEU A 65 -5.89 -3.79 -12.19
CA LEU A 65 -6.29 -4.81 -11.23
C LEU A 65 -7.82 -4.95 -11.11
N THR A 66 -8.59 -3.89 -11.36
CA THR A 66 -10.06 -3.97 -11.35
C THR A 66 -10.63 -4.83 -12.48
N GLN A 67 -9.90 -5.08 -13.56
CA GLN A 67 -10.32 -6.00 -14.62
C GLN A 67 -10.50 -7.43 -14.12
N PHE A 68 -9.73 -7.85 -13.13
CA PHE A 68 -9.89 -9.18 -12.53
C PHE A 68 -11.20 -9.32 -11.75
N PHE A 69 -11.92 -8.21 -11.51
CA PHE A 69 -13.19 -8.23 -10.77
C PHE A 69 -14.35 -8.82 -11.57
N HIS A 70 -14.21 -8.94 -12.91
CA HIS A 70 -15.13 -9.68 -13.73
C HIS A 70 -15.35 -11.12 -13.23
N ASN A 71 -14.30 -11.76 -12.74
CA ASN A 71 -14.40 -13.05 -12.08
C ASN A 71 -14.36 -12.84 -10.56
N ILE A 72 -15.47 -13.10 -9.87
CA ILE A 72 -15.63 -12.89 -8.43
C ILE A 72 -14.49 -13.53 -7.62
N ASN A 73 -14.04 -14.74 -8.00
CA ASN A 73 -12.97 -15.42 -7.31
C ASN A 73 -11.61 -14.70 -7.48
N MET A 74 -11.31 -14.27 -8.72
CA MET A 74 -10.10 -13.53 -9.02
C MET A 74 -10.12 -12.15 -8.38
N GLY A 75 -11.24 -11.45 -8.46
CA GLY A 75 -11.43 -10.14 -7.84
C GLY A 75 -11.24 -10.18 -6.33
N ALA A 76 -11.88 -11.13 -5.65
CA ALA A 76 -11.71 -11.32 -4.21
C ALA A 76 -10.27 -11.68 -3.85
N ALA A 77 -9.57 -12.49 -4.66
CA ALA A 77 -8.16 -12.82 -4.44
C ALA A 77 -7.25 -11.59 -4.63
N VAL A 78 -7.48 -10.79 -5.67
CA VAL A 78 -6.71 -9.55 -5.92
C VAL A 78 -6.86 -8.57 -4.75
N VAL A 79 -8.08 -8.35 -4.26
CA VAL A 79 -8.31 -7.48 -3.10
C VAL A 79 -7.61 -8.03 -1.87
N ALA A 80 -7.78 -9.32 -1.55
CA ALA A 80 -7.17 -9.93 -0.38
C ALA A 80 -5.63 -9.87 -0.42
N LEU A 81 -5.01 -10.13 -1.57
CA LEU A 81 -3.57 -10.04 -1.77
C LEU A 81 -3.05 -8.60 -1.64
N THR A 82 -3.75 -7.64 -2.21
CA THR A 82 -3.38 -6.22 -2.13
C THR A 82 -3.45 -5.71 -0.69
N MET A 83 -4.52 -6.07 0.05
CA MET A 83 -4.65 -5.72 1.47
C MET A 83 -3.59 -6.42 2.34
N ALA A 84 -3.27 -7.68 2.05
CA ALA A 84 -2.20 -8.41 2.74
C ALA A 84 -0.81 -7.80 2.45
N ALA A 85 -0.56 -7.36 1.22
CA ALA A 85 0.67 -6.65 0.86
C ALA A 85 0.79 -5.33 1.64
N LEU A 86 -0.28 -4.52 1.69
CA LEU A 86 -0.33 -3.30 2.48
C LEU A 86 -0.07 -3.57 3.97
N GLY A 87 -0.74 -4.56 4.56
CA GLY A 87 -0.54 -4.96 5.95
C GLY A 87 0.90 -5.39 6.23
N THR A 88 1.50 -6.15 5.33
CA THR A 88 2.90 -6.61 5.44
C THR A 88 3.88 -5.44 5.38
N LEU A 89 3.71 -4.50 4.45
CA LEU A 89 4.55 -3.29 4.36
C LEU A 89 4.39 -2.39 5.60
N THR A 90 3.17 -2.26 6.10
CA THR A 90 2.89 -1.54 7.34
C THR A 90 3.60 -2.18 8.53
N TYR A 91 3.61 -3.50 8.64
CA TYR A 91 4.36 -4.21 9.68
C TYR A 91 5.85 -3.88 9.61
N PHE A 92 6.49 -4.02 8.44
CA PHE A 92 7.91 -3.73 8.30
C PHE A 92 8.25 -2.28 8.60
N THR A 93 7.35 -1.36 8.28
CA THR A 93 7.49 0.05 8.61
C THR A 93 7.40 0.28 10.11
N CYS A 94 6.35 -0.21 10.78
CA CYS A 94 6.13 -0.04 12.21
C CYS A 94 7.17 -0.78 13.07
N ARG A 95 7.64 -1.93 12.61
CA ARG A 95 8.65 -2.72 13.32
C ARG A 95 9.96 -1.97 13.60
N LYS A 96 10.21 -0.91 12.85
CA LYS A 96 11.40 -0.04 13.05
C LYS A 96 11.29 0.82 14.31
N TRP A 97 10.08 1.12 14.77
CA TRP A 97 9.83 2.01 15.91
C TRP A 97 9.22 1.31 17.12
N THR A 98 8.58 0.16 16.91
CA THR A 98 7.80 -0.51 17.94
C THR A 98 8.17 -1.98 18.13
N ASN A 99 7.66 -2.56 19.20
CA ASN A 99 7.77 -4.00 19.44
C ASN A 99 6.94 -4.78 18.42
N ARG A 100 7.32 -6.05 18.20
CA ARG A 100 6.68 -6.92 17.19
C ARG A 100 5.17 -7.04 17.35
N TRP A 101 4.70 -7.18 18.58
CA TRP A 101 3.26 -7.35 18.85
C TRP A 101 2.44 -6.11 18.52
N ILE A 102 2.99 -4.93 18.85
CA ILE A 102 2.38 -3.64 18.49
C ILE A 102 2.39 -3.46 16.97
N ALA A 103 3.49 -3.82 16.30
CA ALA A 103 3.59 -3.74 14.84
C ALA A 103 2.60 -4.66 14.14
N ILE A 104 2.38 -5.91 14.64
CA ILE A 104 1.37 -6.83 14.11
C ILE A 104 -0.03 -6.26 14.35
N GLY A 105 -0.33 -5.78 15.56
CA GLY A 105 -1.63 -5.19 15.88
C GLY A 105 -1.96 -4.00 14.97
N PHE A 106 -1.00 -3.08 14.80
CA PHE A 106 -1.17 -1.93 13.91
C PHE A 106 -1.36 -2.33 12.44
N SER A 107 -0.62 -3.33 11.98
CA SER A 107 -0.75 -3.89 10.63
C SER A 107 -2.15 -4.48 10.37
N ILE A 108 -2.72 -5.19 11.36
CA ILE A 108 -4.08 -5.73 11.28
C ILE A 108 -5.11 -4.59 11.27
N VAL A 109 -4.92 -3.56 12.11
CA VAL A 109 -5.82 -2.39 12.13
C VAL A 109 -5.84 -1.68 10.78
N VAL A 110 -4.67 -1.45 10.18
CA VAL A 110 -4.58 -0.84 8.84
C VAL A 110 -5.22 -1.72 7.78
N PHE A 111 -4.99 -3.04 7.84
CA PHE A 111 -5.63 -4.01 6.94
C PHE A 111 -7.16 -3.93 7.01
N ILE A 112 -7.73 -3.95 8.22
CA ILE A 112 -9.18 -3.88 8.43
C ILE A 112 -9.71 -2.51 7.97
N TRP A 113 -9.05 -1.44 8.37
CA TRP A 113 -9.45 -0.08 8.00
C TRP A 113 -9.52 0.10 6.48
N GLU A 114 -8.50 -0.34 5.78
CA GLU A 114 -8.43 -0.22 4.32
C GLU A 114 -9.45 -1.13 3.62
N SER A 115 -9.68 -2.32 4.16
CA SER A 115 -10.74 -3.22 3.67
C SER A 115 -12.14 -2.61 3.83
N LEU A 116 -12.40 -1.92 4.95
CA LEU A 116 -13.66 -1.20 5.17
C LEU A 116 -13.80 0.01 4.23
N ARG A 117 -12.71 0.77 4.01
CA ARG A 117 -12.71 1.86 3.03
C ARG A 117 -12.98 1.37 1.62
N PHE A 118 -12.42 0.22 1.26
CA PHE A 118 -12.68 -0.40 -0.04
C PHE A 118 -14.14 -0.79 -0.24
N CYS A 119 -14.93 -1.06 0.81
CA CYS A 119 -16.37 -1.28 0.72
C CYS A 119 -17.14 -0.02 0.30
N GLN A 120 -16.55 1.17 0.37
CA GLN A 120 -17.17 2.41 -0.11
C GLN A 120 -17.03 2.48 -1.64
N ILE A 121 -18.14 2.69 -2.34
CA ILE A 121 -18.16 2.70 -3.82
C ILE A 121 -17.24 3.79 -4.40
N GLN A 122 -17.16 4.94 -3.75
CA GLN A 122 -16.37 6.09 -4.22
C GLN A 122 -14.86 5.95 -3.96
N TYR A 123 -14.42 4.96 -3.14
CA TYR A 123 -13.01 4.82 -2.79
C TYR A 123 -12.23 4.14 -3.93
N PRO A 124 -11.31 4.85 -4.62
CA PRO A 124 -10.60 4.28 -5.74
C PRO A 124 -9.57 3.23 -5.29
N PHE A 125 -9.44 2.13 -6.02
CA PHE A 125 -8.45 1.09 -5.72
C PHE A 125 -7.01 1.58 -5.87
N SER A 126 -6.79 2.57 -6.74
CA SER A 126 -5.52 3.27 -6.91
C SER A 126 -5.01 3.93 -5.62
N ALA A 127 -5.89 4.32 -4.69
CA ALA A 127 -5.48 4.91 -3.41
C ALA A 127 -4.76 3.89 -2.52
N THR A 128 -5.22 2.64 -2.47
CA THR A 128 -4.54 1.54 -1.77
C THR A 128 -3.17 1.26 -2.39
N LEU A 129 -3.07 1.25 -3.73
CA LEU A 129 -1.80 1.07 -4.43
C LEU A 129 -0.84 2.25 -4.20
N SER A 130 -1.36 3.46 -4.09
CA SER A 130 -0.59 4.65 -3.72
C SER A 130 0.07 4.49 -2.35
N LEU A 131 -0.66 3.98 -1.35
CA LEU A 131 -0.10 3.68 -0.03
C LEU A 131 0.96 2.58 -0.09
N ILE A 132 0.72 1.50 -0.84
CA ILE A 132 1.70 0.43 -1.05
C ILE A 132 2.98 0.99 -1.68
N GLY A 133 2.86 1.82 -2.72
CA GLY A 133 3.99 2.48 -3.37
C GLY A 133 4.77 3.37 -2.41
N ALA A 134 4.08 4.19 -1.64
CA ALA A 134 4.69 5.09 -0.65
C ALA A 134 5.46 4.33 0.45
N LEU A 135 4.86 3.27 1.01
CA LEU A 135 5.52 2.44 2.03
C LEU A 135 6.73 1.69 1.46
N SER A 136 6.63 1.19 0.22
CA SER A 136 7.73 0.52 -0.46
C SER A 136 8.90 1.47 -0.70
N LEU A 137 8.65 2.68 -1.22
CA LEU A 137 9.66 3.71 -1.39
C LEU A 137 10.28 4.13 -0.06
N PHE A 138 9.47 4.28 1.00
CA PHE A 138 10.00 4.60 2.33
C PHE A 138 10.94 3.51 2.83
N LEU A 139 10.58 2.24 2.70
CA LEU A 139 11.43 1.13 3.13
C LEU A 139 12.74 1.06 2.35
N LEU A 140 12.74 1.45 1.07
CA LEU A 140 13.95 1.56 0.25
C LEU A 140 14.81 2.74 0.69
N THR A 141 14.23 3.92 0.84
CA THR A 141 14.93 5.15 1.25
C THR A 141 15.55 4.99 2.64
N ASP A 142 14.86 4.34 3.56
CA ASP A 142 15.35 4.14 4.93
C ASP A 142 16.54 3.17 5.04
N LYS A 143 16.83 2.37 4.00
CA LYS A 143 18.06 1.55 3.93
C LYS A 143 19.33 2.39 3.71
N LEU A 144 19.20 3.62 3.25
CA LEU A 144 20.34 4.53 3.04
C LEU A 144 20.96 4.90 4.40
N LYS A 145 22.24 4.57 4.58
CA LYS A 145 22.95 4.73 5.86
C LYS A 145 23.56 6.12 6.03
N GLY A 146 24.01 6.76 4.94
CA GLY A 146 24.61 8.08 4.95
C GLY A 146 23.58 9.17 5.30
N LYS A 147 24.00 10.20 6.06
CA LYS A 147 23.10 11.35 6.37
C LYS A 147 22.68 12.08 5.10
N TRP A 148 23.62 12.36 4.25
CA TRP A 148 23.38 13.05 2.97
C TRP A 148 22.59 12.17 2.00
N ASP A 149 22.93 10.88 1.91
CA ASP A 149 22.21 9.92 1.05
C ASP A 149 20.75 9.80 1.46
N PHE A 150 20.49 9.73 2.77
CA PHE A 150 19.13 9.69 3.28
C PHE A 150 18.37 11.00 3.01
N PHE A 151 19.02 12.16 3.18
CA PHE A 151 18.40 13.46 2.93
C PHE A 151 18.07 13.63 1.44
N ILE A 152 19.04 13.39 0.56
CA ILE A 152 18.83 13.43 -0.90
C ILE A 152 17.79 12.41 -1.32
N GLY A 153 17.89 11.18 -0.82
CA GLY A 153 16.94 10.11 -1.09
C GLY A 153 15.52 10.43 -0.61
N SER A 154 15.35 11.17 0.50
CA SER A 154 14.05 11.62 0.98
C SER A 154 13.45 12.68 0.06
N ILE A 155 14.23 13.64 -0.43
CA ILE A 155 13.74 14.67 -1.37
C ILE A 155 13.37 14.04 -2.70
N CYS A 156 14.28 13.27 -3.29
CA CYS A 156 14.02 12.55 -4.55
C CYS A 156 12.83 11.58 -4.40
N GLY A 157 12.78 10.86 -3.29
CA GLY A 157 11.68 9.94 -2.98
C GLY A 157 10.34 10.65 -2.84
N THR A 158 10.30 11.85 -2.26
CA THR A 158 9.07 12.67 -2.19
C THR A 158 8.59 13.07 -3.58
N MET A 159 9.50 13.54 -4.44
CA MET A 159 9.17 13.92 -5.81
C MET A 159 8.68 12.72 -6.63
N LEU A 160 9.38 11.58 -6.53
CA LEU A 160 8.98 10.35 -7.18
C LEU A 160 7.64 9.81 -6.65
N CYS A 161 7.43 9.88 -5.33
CA CYS A 161 6.18 9.43 -4.73
C CYS A 161 5.00 10.30 -5.19
N TYR A 162 5.18 11.61 -5.27
CA TYR A 162 4.16 12.52 -5.79
C TYR A 162 3.85 12.23 -7.26
N SER A 163 4.86 12.16 -8.11
CA SER A 163 4.68 12.00 -9.56
C SER A 163 4.11 10.62 -9.92
N LEU A 164 4.46 9.54 -9.21
CA LEU A 164 4.06 8.17 -9.56
C LEU A 164 2.87 7.66 -8.78
N PHE A 165 2.75 8.03 -7.50
CA PHE A 165 1.75 7.50 -6.56
C PHE A 165 0.80 8.55 -5.99
N GLY A 166 1.04 9.85 -6.24
CA GLY A 166 0.13 10.93 -5.83
C GLY A 166 -0.04 11.06 -4.32
N TYR A 167 -1.22 10.77 -3.80
CA TYR A 167 -1.56 10.96 -2.38
C TYR A 167 -0.68 10.18 -1.38
N GLY A 168 -0.06 9.10 -1.80
CA GLY A 168 0.91 8.36 -0.99
C GLY A 168 2.08 9.22 -0.52
N MET A 169 2.36 10.35 -1.19
CA MET A 169 3.39 11.31 -0.80
C MET A 169 3.24 11.75 0.66
N PHE A 170 2.03 11.99 1.15
CA PHE A 170 1.82 12.43 2.55
C PHE A 170 2.27 11.37 3.56
N ALA A 171 1.98 10.10 3.30
CA ALA A 171 2.45 8.99 4.14
C ALA A 171 3.97 8.86 4.07
N PHE A 172 4.56 8.95 2.87
CA PHE A 172 6.00 8.89 2.66
C PHE A 172 6.73 10.00 3.41
N THR A 173 6.30 11.27 3.24
CA THR A 173 6.93 12.43 3.90
C THR A 173 6.82 12.35 5.42
N LEU A 174 5.66 11.98 5.96
CA LEU A 174 5.49 11.80 7.40
C LEU A 174 6.47 10.77 7.96
N LEU A 175 6.56 9.60 7.30
CA LEU A 175 7.45 8.52 7.72
C LEU A 175 8.93 8.89 7.62
N THR A 176 9.32 9.63 6.58
CA THR A 176 10.71 10.11 6.43
C THR A 176 11.08 11.13 7.49
N ILE A 177 10.16 12.05 7.85
CA ILE A 177 10.36 13.00 8.95
C ILE A 177 10.53 12.25 10.28
N LEU A 178 9.67 11.29 10.59
CA LEU A 178 9.77 10.48 11.80
C LEU A 178 11.08 9.69 11.86
N SER A 179 11.52 9.14 10.73
CA SER A 179 12.81 8.44 10.63
C SER A 179 13.99 9.39 10.85
N ALA A 180 13.94 10.59 10.27
CA ALA A 180 14.97 11.64 10.46
C ALA A 180 15.08 12.07 11.92
N LEU A 181 13.96 12.29 12.61
CA LEU A 181 13.94 12.64 14.03
C LEU A 181 14.57 11.55 14.88
N LYS A 182 14.26 10.29 14.65
CA LYS A 182 14.85 9.15 15.34
C LYS A 182 16.37 9.08 15.12
N ARG A 183 16.82 9.28 13.89
CA ARG A 183 18.25 9.29 13.54
C ARG A 183 18.96 10.44 14.27
N LYS A 184 18.37 11.64 14.34
CA LYS A 184 18.93 12.78 15.07
C LYS A 184 19.10 12.47 16.57
N GLN A 185 18.12 11.87 17.22
CA GLN A 185 18.20 11.46 18.61
C GLN A 185 19.33 10.45 18.85
N SER A 186 19.55 9.50 17.93
CA SER A 186 20.63 8.52 18.03
C SER A 186 22.03 9.15 17.95
N TYR A 187 22.19 10.33 17.33
CA TYR A 187 23.46 11.02 17.25
C TYR A 187 23.75 11.97 18.43
N VAL A 188 22.74 12.28 19.25
CA VAL A 188 22.90 13.14 20.44
C VAL A 188 23.28 12.33 21.67
N VAL A 189 23.08 11.01 21.63
CA VAL A 189 23.33 10.08 22.75
C VAL A 189 24.76 9.47 22.69
N ILE A 190 25.54 9.76 21.64
CA ILE A 190 26.94 9.38 21.47
C ILE A 190 27.81 10.61 21.70
#